data_73115ec59e8b73623e63db1ba4579de7
#
_entry.id   73115ec59e8b73623e63db1ba4579de7
#
_cell.length_a   1.000
_cell.length_b   1.000
_cell.length_c   1.000
_cell.angle_alpha   90.00
_cell.angle_beta   90.00
_cell.angle_gamma   90.00
#
_symmetry.space_group_name_H-M   'P 1'
#
loop_
_entity.id
_entity.type
_entity.pdbx_description
1 polymer ?
#
loop_
_entity_poly.entity_id
_entity_poly.type
_entity_poly.pdbx_seq_one_letter_code
_entity_poly.pdbx_strand_id
1 'polypeptide(L)'
;IPVPGRRFSHVHIDIVGPLPSSHGFSYLLTMIDRTTRWPEAVPLSSITAESCIQAFISTWVSRFGVPSTLTSDRGSQFVSSVWTGVCRELGISPSRTTAYHPQANGMIERFHRSLKVSLRARAAGSNWVQHLPLVMLGLRVVPKEDTGFCSAEAVYGSSLCVPGEFLSVPELPPDSFLRKIQLAKAGFSSPPPHHGVCPSPSPLPSSLIQADFVFVREDASVPSLSPLYRGPYKVLERRDKFFRLQIGDKVDTVSVDRLKPVVSDSSIVPARPPTRGRPIL
;
A
#
# COMPACT_ATOMS: atom_id res chain seq x y z
N ILE A 1 19.70 -4.39 -9.57
CA ILE A 1 20.42 -3.24 -9.01
C ILE A 1 20.85 -3.64 -7.60
N PRO A 2 22.16 -3.54 -7.25
CA PRO A 2 22.66 -3.96 -5.93
C PRO A 2 21.96 -3.19 -4.79
N VAL A 3 21.69 -3.89 -3.68
CA VAL A 3 21.12 -3.26 -2.48
C VAL A 3 22.23 -2.49 -1.78
N PRO A 4 22.03 -1.21 -1.42
CA PRO A 4 23.03 -0.44 -0.73
C PRO A 4 23.36 -1.06 0.64
N GLY A 5 24.64 -1.11 1.00
CA GLY A 5 25.07 -1.68 2.28
C GLY A 5 24.74 -0.81 3.51
N ARG A 6 24.28 0.44 3.29
CA ARG A 6 23.98 1.41 4.36
C ARG A 6 22.48 1.73 4.39
N ARG A 7 21.89 1.69 5.58
CA ARG A 7 20.51 2.13 5.81
C ARG A 7 20.33 3.59 5.41
N PHE A 8 19.16 3.92 4.87
CA PHE A 8 18.73 5.27 4.50
C PHE A 8 19.59 5.96 3.44
N SER A 9 20.50 5.23 2.79
CA SER A 9 21.38 5.80 1.76
C SER A 9 20.71 5.84 0.38
N HIS A 10 19.73 5.00 0.12
CA HIS A 10 18.99 4.97 -1.15
C HIS A 10 17.48 4.97 -0.88
N VAL A 11 16.84 6.06 -1.22
CA VAL A 11 15.43 6.30 -0.96
C VAL A 11 14.64 6.38 -2.26
N HIS A 12 13.51 5.71 -2.30
CA HIS A 12 12.51 5.92 -3.35
C HIS A 12 11.47 6.91 -2.84
N ILE A 13 11.13 7.89 -3.69
CA ILE A 13 10.13 8.92 -3.40
C ILE A 13 9.11 8.96 -4.51
N ASP A 14 7.83 9.13 -4.14
CA ASP A 14 6.72 9.18 -5.10
C ASP A 14 5.51 9.89 -4.48
N ILE A 15 4.52 10.23 -5.31
CA ILE A 15 3.28 10.89 -4.88
C ILE A 15 2.08 9.99 -5.15
N VAL A 16 1.26 9.85 -4.13
CA VAL A 16 -0.04 9.19 -4.22
C VAL A 16 -1.14 10.23 -4.22
N GLY A 17 -2.01 10.19 -5.21
CA GLY A 17 -3.16 11.08 -5.28
C GLY A 17 -3.68 11.30 -6.72
N PRO A 18 -4.74 12.11 -6.88
CA PRO A 18 -5.50 12.73 -5.79
C PRO A 18 -6.29 11.71 -4.98
N LEU A 19 -6.34 11.91 -3.67
CA LEU A 19 -7.16 11.21 -2.71
C LEU A 19 -8.40 12.07 -2.37
N PRO A 20 -9.45 11.50 -1.77
CA PRO A 20 -10.52 12.31 -1.20
C PRO A 20 -9.97 13.37 -0.27
N SER A 21 -10.45 14.60 -0.36
CA SER A 21 -9.96 15.69 0.50
C SER A 21 -10.18 15.35 1.96
N SER A 22 -9.12 15.47 2.77
CA SER A 22 -9.13 15.22 4.22
C SER A 22 -8.31 16.30 4.90
N HIS A 23 -8.97 17.13 5.70
CA HIS A 23 -8.34 18.26 6.41
C HIS A 23 -7.52 19.18 5.47
N GLY A 24 -7.98 19.40 4.25
CA GLY A 24 -7.29 20.21 3.25
C GLY A 24 -6.17 19.52 2.49
N PHE A 25 -5.94 18.24 2.75
CA PHE A 25 -4.94 17.44 2.04
C PHE A 25 -5.61 16.49 1.03
N SER A 26 -5.00 16.37 -0.15
CA SER A 26 -5.47 15.47 -1.22
C SER A 26 -4.36 14.59 -1.80
N TYR A 27 -3.15 14.71 -1.32
CA TYR A 27 -1.99 13.96 -1.80
C TYR A 27 -1.18 13.40 -0.63
N LEU A 28 -0.36 12.40 -0.91
CA LEU A 28 0.66 11.86 -0.01
C LEU A 28 2.00 11.86 -0.71
N LEU A 29 3.00 12.49 -0.13
CA LEU A 29 4.39 12.22 -0.46
C LEU A 29 4.80 10.95 0.26
N THR A 30 5.25 9.96 -0.47
CA THR A 30 5.68 8.67 0.05
C THR A 30 7.16 8.47 -0.16
N MET A 31 7.82 7.91 0.82
CA MET A 31 9.25 7.64 0.80
C MET A 31 9.48 6.25 1.36
N ILE A 32 10.42 5.51 0.77
CA ILE A 32 10.79 4.19 1.27
C ILE A 32 12.30 3.96 1.12
N ASP A 33 12.94 3.54 2.21
CA ASP A 33 14.34 3.11 2.16
C ASP A 33 14.47 1.78 1.44
N ARG A 34 15.39 1.71 0.51
CA ARG A 34 15.60 0.51 -0.29
C ARG A 34 16.16 -0.65 0.51
N THR A 35 16.95 -0.38 1.54
CA THR A 35 17.62 -1.39 2.36
C THR A 35 16.70 -1.98 3.41
N THR A 36 16.10 -1.14 4.25
CA THR A 36 15.27 -1.57 5.38
C THR A 36 13.80 -1.69 5.04
N ARG A 37 13.40 -1.14 3.90
CA ARG A 37 11.99 -0.96 3.49
C ARG A 37 11.18 -0.11 4.47
N TRP A 38 11.86 0.74 5.22
CA TRP A 38 11.23 1.70 6.11
C TRP A 38 10.41 2.70 5.31
N PRO A 39 9.09 2.75 5.55
CA PRO A 39 8.20 3.65 4.82
C PRO A 39 7.94 4.92 5.59
N GLU A 40 7.82 6.04 4.88
CA GLU A 40 7.27 7.30 5.33
C GLU A 40 6.18 7.77 4.38
N ALA A 41 5.17 8.46 4.92
CA ALA A 41 4.10 9.08 4.13
C ALA A 41 3.67 10.38 4.79
N VAL A 42 3.62 11.46 4.01
CA VAL A 42 3.31 12.82 4.47
C VAL A 42 2.14 13.36 3.68
N PRO A 43 1.06 13.83 4.34
CA PRO A 43 -0.03 14.52 3.67
C PRO A 43 0.45 15.82 3.01
N LEU A 44 0.01 16.06 1.77
CA LEU A 44 0.26 17.28 1.02
C LEU A 44 -1.07 17.86 0.52
N SER A 45 -1.18 19.19 0.62
CA SER A 45 -2.29 19.95 0.01
C SER A 45 -2.02 20.25 -1.47
N SER A 46 -0.76 20.35 -1.85
CA SER A 46 -0.31 20.61 -3.22
C SER A 46 0.90 19.76 -3.57
N ILE A 47 1.15 19.56 -4.87
CA ILE A 47 2.26 18.76 -5.40
C ILE A 47 3.35 19.63 -6.04
N THR A 48 3.49 20.87 -5.56
CA THR A 48 4.58 21.75 -6.02
C THR A 48 5.93 21.19 -5.58
N ALA A 49 6.99 21.55 -6.31
CA ALA A 49 8.35 21.12 -5.94
C ALA A 49 8.73 21.59 -4.54
N GLU A 50 8.37 22.82 -4.17
CA GLU A 50 8.63 23.41 -2.86
C GLU A 50 7.95 22.64 -1.74
N SER A 51 6.66 22.29 -1.90
CA SER A 51 5.92 21.49 -0.93
C SER A 51 6.54 20.11 -0.73
N CYS A 52 6.95 19.47 -1.83
CA CYS A 52 7.63 18.18 -1.79
C CYS A 52 9.01 18.26 -1.10
N ILE A 53 9.79 19.30 -1.38
CA ILE A 53 11.10 19.54 -0.77
C ILE A 53 10.94 19.75 0.74
N GLN A 54 10.03 20.62 1.15
CA GLN A 54 9.78 20.91 2.56
C GLN A 54 9.35 19.66 3.31
N ALA A 55 8.44 18.86 2.74
CA ALA A 55 8.01 17.60 3.32
C ALA A 55 9.16 16.58 3.39
N PHE A 56 9.98 16.47 2.35
CA PHE A 56 11.16 15.59 2.34
C PHE A 56 12.17 15.98 3.42
N ILE A 57 12.53 17.26 3.51
CA ILE A 57 13.48 17.74 4.52
C ILE A 57 12.94 17.53 5.94
N SER A 58 11.71 17.95 6.20
CA SER A 58 11.12 17.89 7.56
C SER A 58 10.85 16.49 8.04
N THR A 59 10.58 15.53 7.14
CA THR A 59 10.20 14.17 7.52
C THR A 59 11.34 13.18 7.37
N TRP A 60 12.10 13.26 6.30
CA TRP A 60 13.16 12.30 6.03
C TRP A 60 14.52 12.79 6.50
N VAL A 61 14.99 13.91 5.94
CA VAL A 61 16.37 14.40 6.19
C VAL A 61 16.58 14.72 7.66
N SER A 62 15.60 15.33 8.33
CA SER A 62 15.68 15.70 9.75
C SER A 62 15.82 14.49 10.69
N ARG A 63 15.38 13.30 10.27
CA ARG A 63 15.35 12.09 11.12
C ARG A 63 16.41 11.05 10.73
N PHE A 64 16.68 10.90 9.45
CA PHE A 64 17.53 9.82 8.92
C PHE A 64 18.78 10.33 8.22
N GLY A 65 18.91 11.65 8.07
CA GLY A 65 20.00 12.28 7.32
C GLY A 65 19.75 12.28 5.81
N VAL A 66 20.74 12.80 5.10
CA VAL A 66 20.68 12.97 3.65
C VAL A 66 21.00 11.64 2.97
N PRO A 67 20.12 11.12 2.08
CA PRO A 67 20.44 9.93 1.29
C PRO A 67 21.48 10.25 0.19
N SER A 68 22.31 9.30 -0.14
CA SER A 68 23.24 9.43 -1.27
C SER A 68 22.54 9.35 -2.63
N THR A 69 21.44 8.59 -2.69
CA THR A 69 20.65 8.39 -3.92
C THR A 69 19.16 8.54 -3.64
N LEU A 70 18.49 9.32 -4.47
CA LEU A 70 17.06 9.52 -4.40
C LEU A 70 16.43 9.12 -5.75
N THR A 71 15.62 8.06 -5.75
CA THR A 71 14.93 7.58 -6.94
C THR A 71 13.49 8.07 -6.97
N SER A 72 13.09 8.73 -8.04
CA SER A 72 11.72 9.20 -8.28
C SER A 72 11.20 8.76 -9.65
N ASP A 73 9.91 8.94 -9.87
CA ASP A 73 9.33 8.95 -11.20
C ASP A 73 9.73 10.23 -11.98
N ARG A 74 9.11 10.44 -13.15
CA ARG A 74 9.30 11.63 -13.98
C ARG A 74 8.24 12.70 -13.75
N GLY A 75 7.61 12.73 -12.59
CA GLY A 75 6.66 13.77 -12.23
C GLY A 75 7.28 15.16 -12.34
N SER A 76 6.51 16.15 -12.79
CA SER A 76 6.98 17.53 -13.03
C SER A 76 7.67 18.14 -11.80
N GLN A 77 7.19 17.82 -10.59
CA GLN A 77 7.76 18.26 -9.33
C GLN A 77 9.19 17.76 -9.12
N PHE A 78 9.50 16.51 -9.53
CA PHE A 78 10.83 15.88 -9.35
C PHE A 78 11.79 16.17 -10.53
N VAL A 79 11.29 16.78 -11.60
CA VAL A 79 12.09 17.19 -12.79
C VAL A 79 12.43 18.68 -12.75
N SER A 80 11.76 19.45 -11.87
CA SER A 80 11.93 20.88 -11.76
C SER A 80 13.37 21.29 -11.42
N SER A 81 13.75 22.50 -11.84
CA SER A 81 15.06 23.09 -11.52
C SER A 81 15.24 23.28 -10.01
N VAL A 82 14.15 23.61 -9.30
CA VAL A 82 14.13 23.79 -7.84
C VAL A 82 14.49 22.49 -7.14
N TRP A 83 13.82 21.40 -7.49
CA TRP A 83 14.10 20.06 -6.93
C TRP A 83 15.54 19.63 -7.23
N THR A 84 15.98 19.76 -8.47
CA THR A 84 17.33 19.38 -8.90
C THR A 84 18.40 20.24 -8.20
N GLY A 85 18.13 21.54 -8.00
CA GLY A 85 19.00 22.44 -7.25
C GLY A 85 19.18 22.00 -5.80
N VAL A 86 18.09 21.70 -5.10
CA VAL A 86 18.15 21.22 -3.72
C VAL A 86 18.86 19.87 -3.61
N CYS A 87 18.62 18.93 -4.50
CA CYS A 87 19.36 17.67 -4.52
C CYS A 87 20.88 17.90 -4.65
N ARG A 88 21.29 18.81 -5.52
CA ARG A 88 22.71 19.17 -5.71
C ARG A 88 23.32 19.80 -4.46
N GLU A 89 22.63 20.75 -3.84
CA GLU A 89 23.12 21.42 -2.61
C GLU A 89 23.24 20.42 -1.43
N LEU A 90 22.35 19.45 -1.35
CA LEU A 90 22.39 18.38 -0.34
C LEU A 90 23.37 17.24 -0.71
N GLY A 91 24.00 17.27 -1.89
CA GLY A 91 24.89 16.18 -2.34
C GLY A 91 24.16 14.89 -2.69
N ILE A 92 22.87 14.96 -3.02
CA ILE A 92 22.05 13.81 -3.41
C ILE A 92 22.20 13.54 -4.90
N SER A 93 22.46 12.29 -5.28
CA SER A 93 22.40 11.84 -6.67
C SER A 93 20.97 11.47 -7.07
N PRO A 94 20.25 12.31 -7.84
CA PRO A 94 18.92 11.97 -8.30
C PRO A 94 18.98 10.86 -9.35
N SER A 95 18.20 9.80 -9.13
CA SER A 95 18.01 8.71 -10.09
C SER A 95 16.55 8.73 -10.55
N ARG A 96 16.33 8.66 -11.84
CA ARG A 96 14.98 8.63 -12.41
C ARG A 96 14.70 7.24 -12.95
N THR A 97 13.52 6.72 -12.63
CA THR A 97 13.10 5.45 -13.23
C THR A 97 12.91 5.64 -14.73
N THR A 98 13.49 4.73 -15.52
CA THR A 98 13.26 4.70 -16.96
C THR A 98 11.82 4.26 -17.23
N ALA A 99 11.15 4.90 -18.18
CA ALA A 99 9.89 4.42 -18.71
C ALA A 99 10.07 2.94 -19.12
N TYR A 100 9.11 2.09 -18.75
CA TYR A 100 9.12 0.63 -19.02
C TYR A 100 10.08 -0.26 -18.19
N HIS A 101 10.61 0.19 -17.06
CA HIS A 101 11.27 -0.67 -16.09
C HIS A 101 10.42 -0.82 -14.80
N PRO A 102 9.37 -1.66 -14.80
CA PRO A 102 8.46 -1.82 -13.65
C PRO A 102 9.18 -2.37 -12.41
N GLN A 103 10.29 -3.09 -12.57
CA GLN A 103 11.05 -3.64 -11.45
C GLN A 103 11.71 -2.57 -10.56
N ALA A 104 12.05 -1.41 -11.11
CA ALA A 104 12.66 -0.31 -10.35
C ALA A 104 11.66 0.36 -9.40
N ASN A 105 10.36 0.42 -9.78
CA ASN A 105 9.28 1.00 -8.99
C ASN A 105 8.48 -0.02 -8.17
N GLY A 106 8.66 -1.31 -8.41
CA GLY A 106 7.86 -2.36 -7.78
C GLY A 106 7.84 -2.33 -6.24
N MET A 107 8.87 -1.74 -5.61
CA MET A 107 8.90 -1.60 -4.15
C MET A 107 7.91 -0.53 -3.68
N ILE A 108 7.96 0.67 -4.28
CA ILE A 108 7.08 1.77 -3.89
C ILE A 108 5.63 1.49 -4.32
N GLU A 109 5.43 0.81 -5.44
CA GLU A 109 4.10 0.37 -5.88
C GLU A 109 3.46 -0.63 -4.92
N ARG A 110 4.23 -1.63 -4.43
CA ARG A 110 3.76 -2.55 -3.37
C ARG A 110 3.44 -1.81 -2.09
N PHE A 111 4.27 -0.86 -1.69
CA PHE A 111 3.99 -0.01 -0.54
C PHE A 111 2.68 0.78 -0.73
N HIS A 112 2.47 1.42 -1.89
CA HIS A 112 1.23 2.14 -2.19
C HIS A 112 0.00 1.23 -2.15
N ARG A 113 0.12 0.01 -2.66
CA ARG A 113 -0.96 -0.98 -2.59
C ARG A 113 -1.31 -1.30 -1.14
N SER A 114 -0.31 -1.62 -0.32
CA SER A 114 -0.51 -1.92 1.11
C SER A 114 -1.09 -0.71 1.87
N LEU A 115 -0.58 0.48 1.62
CA LEU A 115 -1.05 1.73 2.21
C LEU A 115 -2.53 1.99 1.87
N LYS A 116 -2.90 1.91 0.59
CA LYS A 116 -4.28 2.09 0.15
C LYS A 116 -5.23 1.04 0.72
N VAL A 117 -4.80 -0.22 0.78
CA VAL A 117 -5.60 -1.31 1.37
C VAL A 117 -5.80 -1.07 2.87
N SER A 118 -4.77 -0.69 3.61
CA SER A 118 -4.86 -0.43 5.04
C SER A 118 -5.75 0.78 5.37
N LEU A 119 -5.66 1.85 4.57
CA LEU A 119 -6.55 3.01 4.72
C LEU A 119 -8.01 2.65 4.41
N ARG A 120 -8.27 1.83 3.38
CA ARG A 120 -9.62 1.34 3.06
C ARG A 120 -10.18 0.45 4.16
N ALA A 121 -9.37 -0.45 4.70
CA ALA A 121 -9.78 -1.36 5.78
C ALA A 121 -10.23 -0.62 7.04
N ARG A 122 -9.70 0.57 7.28
CA ARG A 122 -10.15 1.47 8.37
C ARG A 122 -11.36 2.33 8.00
N ALA A 123 -11.98 2.10 6.84
CA ALA A 123 -13.06 2.93 6.30
C ALA A 123 -12.70 4.44 6.35
N ALA A 124 -11.45 4.76 6.06
CA ALA A 124 -10.87 6.09 6.29
C ALA A 124 -11.53 7.18 5.43
N GLY A 125 -12.06 6.83 4.24
CA GLY A 125 -12.82 7.75 3.40
C GLY A 125 -12.20 9.15 3.34
N SER A 126 -12.96 10.16 3.80
CA SER A 126 -12.53 11.55 3.90
C SER A 126 -11.67 11.84 5.14
N ASN A 127 -11.47 10.90 6.05
CA ASN A 127 -10.69 11.08 7.29
C ASN A 127 -9.34 10.34 7.26
N TRP A 128 -8.83 10.04 6.09
CA TRP A 128 -7.61 9.22 5.95
C TRP A 128 -6.38 9.85 6.61
N VAL A 129 -6.29 11.17 6.72
CA VAL A 129 -5.18 11.86 7.40
C VAL A 129 -5.09 11.47 8.87
N GLN A 130 -6.21 11.38 9.58
CA GLN A 130 -6.24 10.99 11.00
C GLN A 130 -5.83 9.52 11.21
N HIS A 131 -6.14 8.65 10.25
CA HIS A 131 -5.79 7.24 10.33
C HIS A 131 -4.37 6.92 9.88
N LEU A 132 -3.75 7.83 9.13
CA LEU A 132 -2.43 7.62 8.53
C LEU A 132 -1.34 7.23 9.55
N PRO A 133 -1.21 7.87 10.74
CA PRO A 133 -0.16 7.51 11.69
C PRO A 133 -0.24 6.05 12.15
N LEU A 134 -1.43 5.55 12.47
CA LEU A 134 -1.63 4.17 12.90
C LEU A 134 -1.47 3.18 11.75
N VAL A 135 -1.87 3.55 10.54
CA VAL A 135 -1.62 2.75 9.33
C VAL A 135 -0.11 2.63 9.08
N MET A 136 0.62 3.73 9.19
CA MET A 136 2.08 3.73 9.01
C MET A 136 2.78 2.90 10.08
N LEU A 137 2.35 2.97 11.34
CA LEU A 137 2.85 2.09 12.40
C LEU A 137 2.63 0.62 12.04
N GLY A 138 1.41 0.24 11.65
CA GLY A 138 1.10 -1.12 11.23
C GLY A 138 1.99 -1.60 10.07
N LEU A 139 2.20 -0.77 9.04
CA LEU A 139 3.06 -1.12 7.89
C LEU A 139 4.54 -1.30 8.26
N ARG A 140 5.00 -0.68 9.36
CA ARG A 140 6.36 -0.81 9.87
C ARG A 140 6.60 -2.08 10.68
N VAL A 141 5.57 -2.61 11.32
CA VAL A 141 5.65 -3.80 12.20
C VAL A 141 5.22 -5.10 11.51
N VAL A 142 4.55 -5.03 10.36
CA VAL A 142 4.17 -6.23 9.61
C VAL A 142 5.41 -6.87 8.98
N PRO A 143 5.69 -8.17 9.25
CA PRO A 143 6.77 -8.90 8.61
C PRO A 143 6.61 -8.92 7.09
N LYS A 144 7.71 -8.80 6.36
CA LYS A 144 7.73 -8.91 4.91
C LYS A 144 7.88 -10.38 4.50
N GLU A 145 7.08 -10.82 3.54
CA GLU A 145 7.04 -12.22 3.08
C GLU A 145 8.40 -12.74 2.60
N ASP A 146 9.19 -11.87 1.97
CA ASP A 146 10.49 -12.21 1.38
C ASP A 146 11.64 -12.26 2.40
N THR A 147 11.55 -11.53 3.51
CA THR A 147 12.62 -11.45 4.51
C THR A 147 12.25 -12.06 5.86
N GLY A 148 10.97 -12.25 6.13
CA GLY A 148 10.46 -12.67 7.43
C GLY A 148 10.58 -11.62 8.54
N PHE A 149 11.15 -10.42 8.24
CA PHE A 149 11.35 -9.34 9.19
C PHE A 149 10.49 -8.13 8.85
N CYS A 150 10.12 -7.38 9.88
CA CYS A 150 9.46 -6.09 9.68
C CYS A 150 10.49 -4.96 9.46
N SER A 151 10.02 -3.83 8.90
CA SER A 151 10.91 -2.68 8.68
C SER A 151 11.42 -2.08 9.99
N ALA A 152 10.62 -2.16 11.08
CA ALA A 152 11.04 -1.69 12.38
C ALA A 152 12.22 -2.50 12.94
N GLU A 153 12.19 -3.82 12.82
CA GLU A 153 13.33 -4.68 13.20
C GLU A 153 14.58 -4.36 12.37
N ALA A 154 14.42 -4.10 11.07
CA ALA A 154 15.55 -3.73 10.23
C ALA A 154 16.19 -2.38 10.59
N VAL A 155 15.40 -1.45 11.19
CA VAL A 155 15.88 -0.11 11.60
C VAL A 155 16.36 -0.10 13.04
N TYR A 156 15.54 -0.60 13.97
CA TYR A 156 15.78 -0.47 15.41
C TYR A 156 16.38 -1.74 16.04
N GLY A 157 16.33 -2.86 15.33
CA GLY A 157 16.76 -4.15 15.84
C GLY A 157 15.70 -4.91 16.63
N SER A 158 14.58 -4.28 16.90
CA SER A 158 13.40 -4.85 17.57
C SER A 158 12.14 -4.34 16.92
N SER A 159 11.04 -5.07 17.07
CA SER A 159 9.73 -4.59 16.64
C SER A 159 9.27 -3.40 17.48
N LEU A 160 8.36 -2.60 16.94
CA LEU A 160 7.67 -1.55 17.67
C LEU A 160 6.42 -2.13 18.33
N CYS A 161 6.12 -1.70 19.56
CA CYS A 161 4.86 -2.04 20.21
C CYS A 161 3.69 -1.36 19.49
N VAL A 162 2.63 -2.10 19.24
CA VAL A 162 1.39 -1.53 18.72
C VAL A 162 0.35 -1.40 19.83
N PRO A 163 -0.61 -0.46 19.69
CA PRO A 163 -1.68 -0.32 20.69
C PRO A 163 -2.42 -1.63 20.90
N GLY A 164 -2.53 -2.07 22.17
CA GLY A 164 -3.13 -3.34 22.56
C GLY A 164 -2.15 -4.51 22.71
N GLU A 165 -0.93 -4.39 22.26
CA GLU A 165 0.14 -5.35 22.57
C GLU A 165 0.86 -4.94 23.86
N PHE A 166 0.63 -5.67 24.92
CA PHE A 166 1.45 -5.60 26.11
C PHE A 166 2.58 -6.62 25.91
N LEU A 167 3.67 -6.16 25.26
CA LEU A 167 4.82 -7.03 25.03
C LEU A 167 5.56 -7.28 26.36
N SER A 168 5.48 -8.50 26.86
CA SER A 168 6.62 -9.09 27.51
C SER A 168 7.64 -9.34 26.39
N VAL A 169 8.59 -8.41 26.21
CA VAL A 169 9.68 -8.57 25.27
C VAL A 169 10.55 -9.73 25.80
N PRO A 170 10.65 -10.88 25.09
CA PRO A 170 11.70 -11.82 25.44
C PRO A 170 13.02 -11.10 25.19
N GLU A 171 13.86 -10.96 26.20
CA GLU A 171 15.22 -10.51 26.02
C GLU A 171 15.91 -11.50 25.09
N LEU A 172 16.00 -11.16 23.81
CA LEU A 172 16.70 -11.97 22.83
C LEU A 172 18.21 -11.79 23.11
N PRO A 173 18.97 -12.88 23.23
CA PRO A 173 20.40 -12.80 23.42
C PRO A 173 21.03 -11.96 22.28
N PRO A 174 22.05 -11.12 22.58
CA PRO A 174 22.71 -10.26 21.60
C PRO A 174 23.16 -10.99 20.33
N ASP A 175 23.60 -12.24 20.46
CA ASP A 175 24.05 -13.07 19.32
C ASP A 175 22.93 -13.45 18.36
N SER A 176 21.70 -13.61 18.82
CA SER A 176 20.55 -13.91 17.95
C SER A 176 20.16 -12.70 17.12
N PHE A 177 20.39 -11.49 17.61
CA PHE A 177 20.16 -10.25 16.92
C PHE A 177 21.14 -10.03 15.76
N LEU A 178 22.45 -10.22 16.01
CA LEU A 178 23.48 -10.13 14.97
C LEU A 178 23.26 -11.18 13.88
N ARG A 179 22.85 -12.40 14.26
CA ARG A 179 22.52 -13.46 13.32
C ARG A 179 21.29 -13.13 12.47
N LYS A 180 20.26 -12.51 13.06
CA LYS A 180 19.08 -12.02 12.32
C LYS A 180 19.46 -10.93 11.33
N ILE A 181 20.30 -9.98 11.70
CA ILE A 181 20.81 -8.95 10.79
C ILE A 181 21.65 -9.55 9.66
N GLN A 182 22.48 -10.52 9.94
CA GLN A 182 23.30 -11.21 8.92
C GLN A 182 22.42 -12.01 7.95
N LEU A 183 21.41 -12.72 8.45
CA LEU A 183 20.43 -13.41 7.63
C LEU A 183 19.57 -12.44 6.81
N ALA A 184 19.16 -11.31 7.39
CA ALA A 184 18.48 -10.26 6.65
C ALA A 184 19.36 -9.69 5.53
N LYS A 185 20.64 -9.47 5.75
CA LYS A 185 21.59 -9.06 4.68
C LYS A 185 21.71 -10.11 3.58
N ALA A 186 21.76 -11.39 3.92
CA ALA A 186 21.83 -12.49 2.95
C ALA A 186 20.52 -12.64 2.14
N GLY A 187 19.35 -12.35 2.76
CA GLY A 187 18.04 -12.36 2.10
C GLY A 187 17.75 -11.15 1.19
N PHE A 188 18.61 -10.13 1.19
CA PHE A 188 18.51 -8.97 0.29
C PHE A 188 19.07 -9.22 -1.12
N SER A 189 19.53 -10.43 -1.45
CA SER A 189 19.74 -10.82 -2.84
C SER A 189 18.39 -10.74 -3.57
N SER A 190 18.39 -10.11 -4.74
CA SER A 190 17.19 -9.88 -5.56
C SER A 190 16.25 -11.08 -5.55
N PRO A 191 14.96 -10.90 -5.25
CA PRO A 191 14.02 -12.00 -5.41
C PRO A 191 14.07 -12.47 -6.86
N PRO A 192 14.02 -13.80 -7.11
CA PRO A 192 13.93 -14.31 -8.47
C PRO A 192 12.72 -13.68 -9.17
N PRO A 193 12.79 -13.39 -10.47
CA PRO A 193 11.66 -12.87 -11.20
C PRO A 193 10.54 -13.92 -11.10
N HIS A 194 9.46 -13.59 -10.43
CA HIS A 194 8.25 -14.38 -10.49
C HIS A 194 7.70 -14.29 -11.92
N HIS A 195 8.14 -15.18 -12.79
CA HIS A 195 7.37 -15.52 -13.96
C HIS A 195 6.11 -16.21 -13.43
N GLY A 196 5.01 -15.46 -13.36
CA GLY A 196 3.73 -16.02 -13.05
C GLY A 196 3.41 -17.14 -14.05
N VAL A 197 3.49 -18.36 -13.59
CA VAL A 197 2.77 -19.46 -14.23
C VAL A 197 1.32 -19.01 -14.17
N CYS A 198 0.69 -18.81 -15.34
CA CYS A 198 -0.76 -18.61 -15.39
C CYS A 198 -1.38 -19.80 -14.64
N PRO A 199 -2.08 -19.60 -13.54
CA PRO A 199 -2.78 -20.67 -12.88
C PRO A 199 -3.83 -21.18 -13.87
N SER A 200 -3.80 -22.49 -14.16
CA SER A 200 -4.94 -23.20 -14.75
C SER A 200 -6.20 -22.82 -13.97
N PRO A 201 -7.37 -22.73 -14.60
CA PRO A 201 -8.59 -22.31 -13.92
C PRO A 201 -8.82 -23.21 -12.70
N SER A 202 -8.58 -22.65 -11.51
CA SER A 202 -8.81 -23.37 -10.26
C SER A 202 -10.32 -23.61 -10.12
N PRO A 203 -10.75 -24.78 -9.64
CA PRO A 203 -12.17 -25.01 -9.35
C PRO A 203 -12.68 -23.95 -8.39
N LEU A 204 -13.93 -23.51 -8.57
CA LEU A 204 -14.56 -22.51 -7.73
C LEU A 204 -14.42 -22.90 -6.25
N PRO A 205 -14.01 -21.97 -5.37
CA PRO A 205 -13.93 -22.22 -3.95
C PRO A 205 -15.27 -22.76 -3.42
N SER A 206 -15.26 -23.82 -2.65
CA SER A 206 -16.47 -24.42 -2.05
C SER A 206 -17.26 -23.39 -1.21
N SER A 207 -16.56 -22.47 -0.55
CA SER A 207 -17.15 -21.34 0.18
C SER A 207 -17.98 -20.41 -0.71
N LEU A 208 -17.60 -20.21 -1.97
CA LEU A 208 -18.35 -19.40 -2.92
C LEU A 208 -19.58 -20.13 -3.46
N ILE A 209 -19.45 -21.45 -3.68
CA ILE A 209 -20.55 -22.29 -4.16
C ILE A 209 -21.65 -22.38 -3.10
N GLN A 210 -21.31 -22.40 -1.82
CA GLN A 210 -22.28 -22.53 -0.71
C GLN A 210 -22.81 -21.20 -0.20
N ALA A 211 -22.24 -20.06 -0.62
CA ALA A 211 -22.63 -18.75 -0.11
C ALA A 211 -24.02 -18.32 -0.59
N ASP A 212 -24.92 -17.98 0.32
CA ASP A 212 -26.23 -17.39 0.01
C ASP A 212 -26.14 -15.91 -0.32
N PHE A 213 -25.09 -15.25 0.19
CA PHE A 213 -24.81 -13.86 -0.06
C PHE A 213 -23.36 -13.67 -0.51
N VAL A 214 -23.15 -12.73 -1.42
CA VAL A 214 -21.83 -12.41 -1.96
C VAL A 214 -21.62 -10.90 -2.03
N PHE A 215 -20.34 -10.50 -1.91
CA PHE A 215 -19.89 -9.18 -2.28
C PHE A 215 -19.45 -9.17 -3.75
N VAL A 216 -19.70 -8.07 -4.45
CA VAL A 216 -19.30 -7.85 -5.85
C VAL A 216 -18.18 -6.84 -5.90
N ARG A 217 -17.08 -7.20 -6.57
CA ARG A 217 -15.97 -6.27 -6.81
C ARG A 217 -16.35 -5.22 -7.85
N GLU A 218 -16.07 -3.97 -7.56
CA GLU A 218 -16.22 -2.86 -8.50
C GLU A 218 -14.92 -2.62 -9.25
N ASP A 219 -14.95 -2.79 -10.58
CA ASP A 219 -13.78 -2.63 -11.45
C ASP A 219 -13.76 -1.27 -12.17
N ALA A 220 -14.90 -0.57 -12.27
CA ALA A 220 -15.00 0.72 -12.95
C ALA A 220 -14.67 1.89 -12.01
N SER A 221 -13.98 2.92 -12.54
CA SER A 221 -13.65 4.26 -11.95
C SER A 221 -14.08 4.51 -10.49
N VAL A 222 -13.63 3.65 -9.58
CA VAL A 222 -13.94 3.82 -8.16
C VAL A 222 -13.04 4.91 -7.59
N PRO A 223 -13.57 5.92 -6.89
CA PRO A 223 -12.75 6.93 -6.23
C PRO A 223 -11.68 6.30 -5.34
N SER A 224 -10.52 6.92 -5.27
CA SER A 224 -9.44 6.47 -4.39
C SER A 224 -9.95 6.30 -2.96
N LEU A 225 -9.55 5.21 -2.29
CA LEU A 225 -9.94 4.84 -0.93
C LEU A 225 -11.42 4.42 -0.74
N SER A 226 -12.21 4.29 -1.80
CA SER A 226 -13.55 3.69 -1.71
C SER A 226 -13.48 2.17 -1.52
N PRO A 227 -14.48 1.55 -0.90
CA PRO A 227 -14.54 0.10 -0.79
C PRO A 227 -14.47 -0.57 -2.16
N LEU A 228 -13.67 -1.63 -2.28
CA LEU A 228 -13.53 -2.39 -3.53
C LEU A 228 -14.70 -3.33 -3.80
N TYR A 229 -15.46 -3.65 -2.77
CA TYR A 229 -16.58 -4.59 -2.84
C TYR A 229 -17.84 -3.91 -2.36
N ARG A 230 -18.95 -4.19 -3.05
CA ARG A 230 -20.31 -3.82 -2.66
C ARG A 230 -21.15 -5.04 -2.35
N GLY A 231 -22.11 -4.89 -1.49
CA GLY A 231 -23.00 -5.96 -1.03
C GLY A 231 -23.25 -5.86 0.47
N PRO A 232 -23.76 -6.92 1.10
CA PRO A 232 -23.98 -8.24 0.50
C PRO A 232 -25.21 -8.29 -0.41
N TYR A 233 -25.11 -9.07 -1.48
CA TYR A 233 -26.21 -9.31 -2.42
C TYR A 233 -26.60 -10.78 -2.40
N LYS A 234 -27.92 -11.05 -2.50
CA LYS A 234 -28.45 -12.42 -2.48
C LYS A 234 -28.16 -13.14 -3.80
N VAL A 235 -27.71 -14.38 -3.71
CA VAL A 235 -27.48 -15.27 -4.86
C VAL A 235 -28.80 -15.91 -5.24
N LEU A 236 -29.21 -15.74 -6.50
CA LEU A 236 -30.43 -16.35 -7.06
C LEU A 236 -30.11 -17.61 -7.86
N GLU A 237 -29.06 -17.60 -8.65
CA GLU A 237 -28.64 -18.71 -9.49
C GLU A 237 -27.11 -18.79 -9.54
N ARG A 238 -26.56 -20.02 -9.56
CA ARG A 238 -25.12 -20.30 -9.62
C ARG A 238 -24.80 -21.03 -10.90
N ARG A 239 -23.79 -20.57 -11.63
CA ARG A 239 -23.18 -21.21 -12.80
C ARG A 239 -21.67 -21.18 -12.66
N ASP A 240 -20.96 -22.03 -13.38
CA ASP A 240 -19.51 -22.16 -13.30
C ASP A 240 -18.74 -20.86 -13.58
N LYS A 241 -19.28 -19.99 -14.45
CA LYS A 241 -18.62 -18.76 -14.88
C LYS A 241 -19.26 -17.46 -14.36
N PHE A 242 -20.50 -17.54 -13.89
CA PHE A 242 -21.25 -16.37 -13.41
C PHE A 242 -22.32 -16.76 -12.40
N PHE A 243 -22.70 -15.79 -11.53
CA PHE A 243 -23.85 -15.91 -10.65
C PHE A 243 -24.88 -14.82 -11.01
N ARG A 244 -26.14 -15.15 -10.83
CA ARG A 244 -27.25 -14.17 -10.90
C ARG A 244 -27.56 -13.69 -9.50
N LEU A 245 -27.48 -12.39 -9.30
CA LEU A 245 -27.60 -11.73 -8.01
C LEU A 245 -28.81 -10.81 -7.98
N GLN A 246 -29.45 -10.71 -6.83
CA GLN A 246 -30.46 -9.69 -6.59
C GLN A 246 -29.79 -8.42 -6.08
N ILE A 247 -29.81 -7.37 -6.90
CA ILE A 247 -29.25 -6.04 -6.60
C ILE A 247 -30.41 -5.05 -6.53
N GLY A 248 -30.97 -4.86 -5.34
CA GLY A 248 -32.24 -4.12 -5.16
C GLY A 248 -33.37 -4.83 -5.86
N ASP A 249 -34.10 -4.10 -6.72
CA ASP A 249 -35.24 -4.65 -7.49
C ASP A 249 -34.82 -5.31 -8.81
N LYS A 250 -33.55 -5.35 -9.13
CA LYS A 250 -33.02 -5.89 -10.39
C LYS A 250 -32.21 -7.16 -10.16
N VAL A 251 -32.24 -8.03 -11.17
CA VAL A 251 -31.38 -9.21 -11.25
C VAL A 251 -30.25 -8.88 -12.21
N ASP A 252 -29.01 -9.03 -11.73
CA ASP A 252 -27.80 -8.81 -12.53
C ASP A 252 -26.95 -10.09 -12.60
N THR A 253 -26.20 -10.23 -13.68
CA THR A 253 -25.31 -11.38 -13.92
C THR A 253 -23.88 -10.95 -13.73
N VAL A 254 -23.19 -11.56 -12.78
CA VAL A 254 -21.83 -11.17 -12.38
C VAL A 254 -20.88 -12.36 -12.52
N SER A 255 -19.72 -12.13 -13.14
CA SER A 255 -18.66 -13.15 -13.25
C SER A 255 -18.17 -13.58 -11.87
N VAL A 256 -17.87 -14.87 -11.72
CA VAL A 256 -17.36 -15.47 -10.46
C VAL A 256 -16.04 -14.84 -10.00
N ASP A 257 -15.21 -14.36 -10.91
CA ASP A 257 -13.93 -13.69 -10.60
C ASP A 257 -14.11 -12.36 -9.84
N ARG A 258 -15.31 -11.81 -9.85
CA ARG A 258 -15.69 -10.58 -9.17
C ARG A 258 -16.42 -10.82 -7.85
N LEU A 259 -16.64 -12.07 -7.47
CA LEU A 259 -17.42 -12.44 -6.30
C LEU A 259 -16.53 -12.80 -5.11
N LYS A 260 -16.97 -12.40 -3.93
CA LYS A 260 -16.39 -12.80 -2.65
C LYS A 260 -17.50 -13.34 -1.75
N PRO A 261 -17.39 -14.56 -1.20
CA PRO A 261 -18.41 -15.10 -0.32
C PRO A 261 -18.52 -14.28 0.97
N VAL A 262 -19.73 -14.14 1.46
CA VAL A 262 -19.96 -13.62 2.81
C VAL A 262 -19.81 -14.78 3.77
N VAL A 263 -18.87 -14.68 4.70
CA VAL A 263 -18.73 -15.60 5.83
C VAL A 263 -19.67 -15.06 6.90
N SER A 264 -20.84 -15.67 7.06
CA SER A 264 -21.90 -15.10 7.90
C SER A 264 -22.01 -15.72 9.26
N ASP A 265 -22.15 -14.87 10.26
CA ASP A 265 -22.99 -15.08 11.42
C ASP A 265 -24.36 -14.41 11.18
N SER A 266 -25.37 -15.07 11.56
CA SER A 266 -26.81 -15.03 11.41
C SER A 266 -27.56 -13.68 11.52
N SER A 267 -27.31 -12.65 10.70
CA SER A 267 -28.31 -11.59 10.39
C SER A 267 -27.84 -10.65 9.28
N ILE A 268 -27.81 -11.14 8.05
CA ILE A 268 -27.39 -10.34 6.92
C ILE A 268 -28.57 -9.57 6.35
N VAL A 269 -28.53 -8.23 6.39
CA VAL A 269 -29.46 -7.37 5.68
C VAL A 269 -28.88 -7.08 4.29
N PRO A 270 -29.59 -7.37 3.19
CA PRO A 270 -29.12 -7.06 1.85
C PRO A 270 -28.85 -5.57 1.67
N ALA A 271 -27.76 -5.24 1.00
CA ALA A 271 -27.39 -3.86 0.73
C ALA A 271 -28.36 -3.20 -0.25
N ARG A 272 -28.72 -1.94 0.00
CA ARG A 272 -29.50 -1.14 -0.95
C ARG A 272 -28.66 -0.81 -2.19
N PRO A 273 -29.27 -0.77 -3.39
CA PRO A 273 -28.56 -0.37 -4.59
C PRO A 273 -28.02 1.06 -4.46
N PRO A 274 -26.87 1.38 -5.10
CA PRO A 274 -26.35 2.73 -5.10
C PRO A 274 -27.34 3.67 -5.81
N THR A 275 -27.65 4.78 -5.20
CA THR A 275 -28.37 5.88 -5.86
C THR A 275 -27.48 6.42 -6.97
N ARG A 276 -27.91 6.30 -8.24
CA ARG A 276 -27.23 6.97 -9.35
C ARG A 276 -27.30 8.48 -9.12
N GLY A 277 -26.19 9.09 -8.73
CA GLY A 277 -26.03 10.54 -8.78
C GLY A 277 -26.20 10.98 -10.26
N ARG A 278 -27.16 11.85 -10.55
CA ARG A 278 -27.23 12.58 -11.82
C ARG A 278 -25.93 13.36 -11.97
N PRO A 279 -25.29 13.40 -13.15
CA PRO A 279 -24.26 14.41 -13.42
C PRO A 279 -24.91 15.78 -13.26
N ILE A 280 -24.35 16.61 -12.43
CA ILE A 280 -24.65 18.04 -12.38
C ILE A 280 -24.04 18.62 -13.65
N LEU A 281 -24.89 19.19 -14.51
CA LEU A 281 -24.51 19.98 -15.67
C LEU A 281 -23.68 21.20 -15.28
#